data_a2593d29d23c2395d46e2843f7707d3e
#
_entry.id   a2593d29d23c2395d46e2843f7707d3e
#
_cell.length_a   1.000
_cell.length_b   1.000
_cell.length_c   1.000
_cell.angle_alpha   90.00
_cell.angle_beta   90.00
_cell.angle_gamma   90.00
#
_symmetry.space_group_name_H-M   'P 1'
#
loop_
_entity.id
_entity.type
_entity.pdbx_description
1 polymer ?
#
loop_
_entity_poly.entity_id
_entity_poly.type
_entity_poly.pdbx_seq_one_letter_code
_entity_poly.pdbx_strand_id
1 'polypeptide(L)'
;SGREGARPPLSREEIKVNTKKFLKQAGKIIDIKKAEINYNSRWLRKLKPDDWLKLVGNFTLQQITQREDFRKRLDSNSPVGLAEVLYPVMQAYDSVMVKADLELGGVDQTLNLMAGRDLMRKMGMKPQETLTLPLLIGTDGVKKMSKSLGNYIALDEKPNEMYGKIMTVPDELMPQYFELLTDVPFPKESHPKEAKMLLAKLIVGWLWGEKKALKAEKYFMRVFGMKKRPSEMPELTVTMTDDNDKIMIADLLLQAGIKSKSAARRLVEQGGVKIDDEVKKDPNEVLTIKNSSVLQIGRRRFFRIKL
;
A
#
# COMPACT_ATOMS: atom_id res chain seq x y z
N SER A 1 -11.04 -8.87 -6.37
CA SER A 1 -11.52 -8.38 -5.09
C SER A 1 -12.04 -6.94 -5.21
N GLY A 2 -13.37 -6.77 -5.17
CA GLY A 2 -14.03 -5.46 -5.06
C GLY A 2 -13.95 -4.53 -6.27
N ARG A 3 -13.60 -5.01 -7.45
CA ARG A 3 -13.67 -4.25 -8.70
C ARG A 3 -14.60 -4.97 -9.67
N GLU A 4 -15.54 -4.24 -10.23
CA GLU A 4 -16.32 -4.68 -11.36
C GLU A 4 -15.38 -4.96 -12.56
N GLY A 5 -15.30 -6.22 -12.97
CA GLY A 5 -14.50 -6.68 -14.10
C GLY A 5 -13.33 -7.61 -13.72
N ALA A 6 -13.21 -8.69 -14.48
CA ALA A 6 -12.09 -9.63 -14.35
C ALA A 6 -10.76 -8.93 -14.68
N ARG A 7 -9.77 -9.01 -13.79
CA ARG A 7 -8.42 -8.54 -14.12
C ARG A 7 -7.84 -9.42 -15.23
N PRO A 8 -7.18 -8.82 -16.24
CA PRO A 8 -6.46 -9.63 -17.21
C PRO A 8 -5.38 -10.46 -16.49
N PRO A 9 -5.15 -11.69 -16.92
CA PRO A 9 -4.11 -12.53 -16.33
C PRO A 9 -2.74 -11.86 -16.53
N LEU A 10 -1.90 -11.89 -15.49
CA LEU A 10 -0.54 -11.38 -15.56
C LEU A 10 0.33 -12.25 -16.46
N SER A 11 1.19 -11.63 -17.24
CA SER A 11 2.24 -12.33 -17.98
C SER A 11 3.26 -13.00 -17.03
N ARG A 12 4.02 -13.97 -17.54
CA ARG A 12 5.09 -14.62 -16.75
C ARG A 12 6.16 -13.63 -16.31
N GLU A 13 6.47 -12.66 -17.14
CA GLU A 13 7.45 -11.60 -16.89
C GLU A 13 6.98 -10.69 -15.77
N GLU A 14 5.72 -10.25 -15.81
CA GLU A 14 5.11 -9.44 -14.74
C GLU A 14 5.07 -10.18 -13.40
N ILE A 15 4.72 -11.48 -13.41
CA ILE A 15 4.74 -12.31 -12.21
C ILE A 15 6.17 -12.37 -11.64
N LYS A 16 7.18 -12.56 -12.49
CA LYS A 16 8.59 -12.62 -12.07
C LYS A 16 9.07 -11.32 -11.44
N VAL A 17 8.72 -10.19 -12.05
CA VAL A 17 9.03 -8.85 -11.52
C VAL A 17 8.33 -8.61 -10.19
N ASN A 18 7.03 -8.94 -10.11
CA ASN A 18 6.24 -8.76 -8.90
C ASN A 18 6.76 -9.65 -7.74
N THR A 19 7.12 -10.89 -8.03
CA THR A 19 7.71 -11.80 -7.04
C THR A 19 9.02 -11.26 -6.48
N LYS A 20 9.92 -10.74 -7.32
CA LYS A 20 11.16 -10.10 -6.85
C LYS A 20 10.91 -8.92 -5.94
N LYS A 21 9.94 -8.06 -6.29
CA LYS A 21 9.54 -6.92 -5.45
C LYS A 21 8.96 -7.38 -4.11
N PHE A 22 8.07 -8.37 -4.15
CA PHE A 22 7.49 -8.96 -2.95
C PHE A 22 8.54 -9.53 -2.00
N LEU A 23 9.45 -10.36 -2.51
CA LEU A 23 10.52 -10.93 -1.71
C LEU A 23 11.45 -9.87 -1.10
N LYS A 24 11.75 -8.81 -1.86
CA LYS A 24 12.52 -7.67 -1.35
C LYS A 24 11.81 -6.95 -0.20
N GLN A 25 10.50 -6.77 -0.28
CA GLN A 25 9.71 -6.15 0.78
C GLN A 25 9.57 -7.07 1.99
N ALA A 26 9.24 -8.34 1.77
CA ALA A 26 9.15 -9.35 2.82
C ALA A 26 10.48 -9.51 3.58
N GLY A 27 11.61 -9.41 2.89
CA GLY A 27 12.94 -9.48 3.48
C GLY A 27 13.31 -8.35 4.45
N LYS A 28 12.46 -7.34 4.60
CA LYS A 28 12.59 -6.34 5.66
C LYS A 28 11.98 -6.80 7.00
N ILE A 29 11.09 -7.79 6.94
CA ILE A 29 10.33 -8.30 8.09
C ILE A 29 10.85 -9.68 8.51
N ILE A 30 11.07 -10.56 7.53
CA ILE A 30 11.51 -11.94 7.74
C ILE A 30 12.87 -12.20 7.08
N ASP A 31 13.65 -13.09 7.66
CA ASP A 31 14.92 -13.51 7.06
C ASP A 31 14.67 -14.44 5.87
N ILE A 32 14.62 -13.86 4.68
CA ILE A 32 14.37 -14.58 3.41
C ILE A 32 15.44 -15.66 3.15
N LYS A 33 16.64 -15.54 3.70
CA LYS A 33 17.69 -16.54 3.52
C LYS A 33 17.41 -17.84 4.29
N LYS A 34 16.66 -17.73 5.39
CA LYS A 34 16.20 -18.86 6.21
C LYS A 34 14.81 -19.36 5.83
N ALA A 35 14.07 -18.56 5.05
CA ALA A 35 12.72 -18.89 4.64
C ALA A 35 12.73 -19.89 3.47
N GLU A 36 11.87 -20.89 3.54
CA GLU A 36 11.57 -21.76 2.41
C GLU A 36 10.58 -21.07 1.47
N ILE A 37 11.01 -20.82 0.23
CA ILE A 37 10.18 -20.14 -0.78
C ILE A 37 9.57 -21.16 -1.72
N ASN A 38 8.26 -21.31 -1.66
CA ASN A 38 7.51 -22.20 -2.51
C ASN A 38 6.68 -21.43 -3.55
N TYR A 39 6.63 -21.99 -4.75
CA TYR A 39 5.81 -21.49 -5.86
C TYR A 39 4.72 -22.50 -6.17
N ASN A 40 3.49 -22.14 -6.00
CA ASN A 40 2.36 -23.04 -6.23
C ASN A 40 2.23 -23.56 -7.69
N SER A 41 2.84 -22.88 -8.65
CA SER A 41 2.98 -23.39 -10.00
C SER A 41 3.73 -24.72 -10.08
N ARG A 42 4.52 -25.11 -9.04
CA ARG A 42 5.22 -26.40 -8.98
C ARG A 42 4.26 -27.58 -8.87
N TRP A 43 3.11 -27.39 -8.26
CA TRP A 43 2.09 -28.42 -8.07
C TRP A 43 0.84 -28.18 -8.90
N LEU A 44 0.32 -26.94 -8.97
CA LEU A 44 -0.92 -26.66 -9.73
C LEU A 44 -0.80 -26.99 -11.22
N ARG A 45 0.39 -26.78 -11.83
CA ARG A 45 0.62 -27.12 -13.25
C ARG A 45 0.73 -28.62 -13.53
N LYS A 46 0.92 -29.42 -12.52
CA LYS A 46 1.04 -30.88 -12.65
C LYS A 46 -0.30 -31.60 -12.55
N LEU A 47 -1.33 -30.89 -12.04
CA LEU A 47 -2.67 -31.45 -11.94
C LEU A 47 -3.25 -31.67 -13.34
N LYS A 48 -3.66 -32.93 -13.59
CA LYS A 48 -4.42 -33.32 -14.79
C LYS A 48 -5.91 -32.95 -14.61
N PRO A 49 -6.72 -32.96 -15.66
CA PRO A 49 -8.15 -32.67 -15.56
C PRO A 49 -8.86 -33.49 -14.47
N ASP A 50 -8.57 -34.78 -14.38
CA ASP A 50 -9.18 -35.68 -13.39
C ASP A 50 -8.76 -35.31 -11.95
N ASP A 51 -7.51 -34.84 -11.75
CA ASP A 51 -7.03 -34.40 -10.46
C ASP A 51 -7.72 -33.10 -10.04
N TRP A 52 -7.94 -32.19 -11.01
CA TRP A 52 -8.70 -30.97 -10.80
C TRP A 52 -10.15 -31.27 -10.40
N LEU A 53 -10.83 -32.17 -11.09
CA LEU A 53 -12.19 -32.58 -10.75
C LEU A 53 -12.29 -33.21 -9.37
N LYS A 54 -11.34 -34.07 -9.00
CA LYS A 54 -11.24 -34.63 -7.64
C LYS A 54 -11.01 -33.55 -6.61
N LEU A 55 -10.12 -32.58 -6.88
CA LEU A 55 -9.82 -31.49 -5.97
C LEU A 55 -11.04 -30.58 -5.75
N VAL A 56 -11.67 -30.10 -6.83
CA VAL A 56 -12.86 -29.23 -6.77
C VAL A 56 -14.04 -29.97 -6.12
N GLY A 57 -14.19 -31.29 -6.35
CA GLY A 57 -15.23 -32.12 -5.73
C GLY A 57 -15.18 -32.19 -4.20
N ASN A 58 -14.11 -31.75 -3.58
CA ASN A 58 -14.04 -31.61 -2.12
C ASN A 58 -14.78 -30.38 -1.56
N PHE A 59 -15.25 -29.48 -2.41
CA PHE A 59 -15.89 -28.23 -2.03
C PHE A 59 -17.30 -28.13 -2.59
N THR A 60 -18.17 -27.45 -1.87
CA THR A 60 -19.48 -27.06 -2.41
C THR A 60 -19.46 -25.57 -2.77
N LEU A 61 -20.29 -25.21 -3.76
CA LEU A 61 -20.45 -23.80 -4.13
C LEU A 61 -20.89 -22.95 -2.94
N GLN A 62 -21.78 -23.49 -2.11
CA GLN A 62 -22.29 -22.83 -0.92
C GLN A 62 -21.16 -22.50 0.08
N GLN A 63 -20.21 -23.43 0.31
CA GLN A 63 -19.05 -23.18 1.17
C GLN A 63 -18.19 -22.03 0.66
N ILE A 64 -17.91 -22.00 -0.64
CA ILE A 64 -17.05 -20.98 -1.25
C ILE A 64 -17.74 -19.60 -1.26
N THR A 65 -19.05 -19.57 -1.55
CA THR A 65 -19.84 -18.33 -1.63
C THR A 65 -20.21 -17.74 -0.27
N GLN A 66 -19.88 -18.40 0.85
CA GLN A 66 -19.99 -17.83 2.20
C GLN A 66 -19.02 -16.64 2.42
N ARG A 67 -18.01 -16.49 1.59
CA ARG A 67 -17.15 -15.29 1.64
C ARG A 67 -18.00 -14.04 1.46
N GLU A 68 -17.78 -13.08 2.34
CA GLU A 68 -18.58 -11.85 2.42
C GLU A 68 -18.59 -11.06 1.09
N ASP A 69 -17.43 -11.02 0.39
CA ASP A 69 -17.31 -10.35 -0.89
C ASP A 69 -18.10 -11.05 -2.01
N PHE A 70 -18.16 -12.38 -2.02
CA PHE A 70 -18.99 -13.11 -2.98
C PHE A 70 -20.47 -12.96 -2.65
N ARG A 71 -20.85 -13.10 -1.38
CA ARG A 71 -22.22 -12.97 -0.93
C ARG A 71 -22.78 -11.59 -1.27
N LYS A 72 -22.07 -10.51 -0.94
CA LYS A 72 -22.49 -9.15 -1.31
C LYS A 72 -22.71 -8.97 -2.81
N ARG A 73 -21.83 -9.55 -3.62
CA ARG A 73 -21.97 -9.46 -5.09
C ARG A 73 -23.13 -10.30 -5.63
N LEU A 74 -23.34 -11.49 -5.10
CA LEU A 74 -24.50 -12.34 -5.47
C LEU A 74 -25.81 -11.67 -5.04
N ASP A 75 -25.88 -11.12 -3.83
CA ASP A 75 -27.07 -10.42 -3.31
C ASP A 75 -27.39 -9.14 -4.14
N SER A 76 -26.35 -8.47 -4.67
CA SER A 76 -26.50 -7.29 -5.54
C SER A 76 -26.60 -7.61 -7.03
N ASN A 77 -26.76 -8.88 -7.42
CA ASN A 77 -26.76 -9.33 -8.83
C ASN A 77 -25.49 -8.91 -9.60
N SER A 78 -24.39 -8.66 -8.91
CA SER A 78 -23.09 -8.35 -9.54
C SER A 78 -22.38 -9.64 -9.96
N PRO A 79 -21.72 -9.67 -11.13
CA PRO A 79 -21.12 -10.90 -11.65
C PRO A 79 -19.97 -11.39 -10.76
N VAL A 80 -19.94 -12.70 -10.49
CA VAL A 80 -18.83 -13.41 -9.83
C VAL A 80 -18.17 -14.33 -10.84
N GLY A 81 -16.89 -14.11 -11.12
CA GLY A 81 -16.15 -14.90 -12.11
C GLY A 81 -15.86 -16.32 -11.61
N LEU A 82 -16.01 -17.33 -12.48
CA LEU A 82 -15.73 -18.72 -12.12
C LEU A 82 -14.28 -18.92 -11.63
N ALA A 83 -13.32 -18.23 -12.23
CA ALA A 83 -11.92 -18.25 -11.78
C ALA A 83 -11.76 -17.73 -10.35
N GLU A 84 -12.56 -16.73 -9.94
CA GLU A 84 -12.57 -16.21 -8.56
C GLU A 84 -13.10 -17.24 -7.57
N VAL A 85 -14.12 -18.03 -7.99
CA VAL A 85 -14.68 -19.13 -7.18
C VAL A 85 -13.68 -20.26 -6.99
N LEU A 86 -12.81 -20.51 -7.96
CA LEU A 86 -11.77 -21.53 -7.88
C LEU A 86 -10.55 -21.11 -7.04
N TYR A 87 -10.36 -19.81 -6.78
CA TYR A 87 -9.20 -19.33 -6.05
C TYR A 87 -9.07 -19.90 -4.62
N PRO A 88 -10.14 -19.97 -3.80
CA PRO A 88 -10.09 -20.63 -2.48
C PRO A 88 -9.69 -22.11 -2.55
N VAL A 89 -10.11 -22.81 -3.60
CA VAL A 89 -9.75 -24.23 -3.82
C VAL A 89 -8.25 -24.37 -4.08
N MET A 90 -7.67 -23.48 -4.91
CA MET A 90 -6.24 -23.47 -5.19
C MET A 90 -5.44 -23.15 -3.92
N GLN A 91 -5.88 -22.17 -3.12
CA GLN A 91 -5.23 -21.82 -1.86
C GLN A 91 -5.31 -22.97 -0.85
N ALA A 92 -6.46 -23.66 -0.74
CA ALA A 92 -6.59 -24.83 0.12
C ALA A 92 -5.62 -25.95 -0.31
N TYR A 93 -5.41 -26.13 -1.61
CA TYR A 93 -4.43 -27.10 -2.10
C TYR A 93 -2.99 -26.66 -1.85
N ASP A 94 -2.70 -25.36 -1.82
CA ASP A 94 -1.40 -24.84 -1.40
C ASP A 94 -1.10 -25.26 0.06
N SER A 95 -2.07 -25.20 0.97
CA SER A 95 -1.91 -25.69 2.36
C SER A 95 -1.54 -27.18 2.41
N VAL A 96 -2.20 -28.01 1.58
CA VAL A 96 -1.87 -29.45 1.45
C VAL A 96 -0.44 -29.67 0.98
N MET A 97 0.01 -28.89 0.02
CA MET A 97 1.34 -29.06 -0.59
C MET A 97 2.48 -28.50 0.25
N VAL A 98 2.24 -27.40 0.96
CA VAL A 98 3.22 -26.78 1.86
C VAL A 98 3.38 -27.58 3.15
N LYS A 99 2.30 -28.22 3.65
CA LYS A 99 2.31 -29.03 4.88
C LYS A 99 2.80 -28.25 6.10
N ALA A 100 2.43 -26.99 6.21
CA ALA A 100 2.78 -26.17 7.37
C ALA A 100 2.05 -26.69 8.63
N ASP A 101 2.67 -26.52 9.78
CA ASP A 101 2.02 -26.80 11.09
C ASP A 101 1.08 -25.64 11.48
N LEU A 102 1.43 -24.43 11.07
CA LEU A 102 0.66 -23.19 11.36
C LEU A 102 0.62 -22.30 10.11
N GLU A 103 -0.57 -21.86 9.73
CA GLU A 103 -0.77 -20.87 8.65
C GLU A 103 -1.27 -19.54 9.25
N LEU A 104 -0.61 -18.44 8.84
CA LEU A 104 -0.92 -17.08 9.29
C LEU A 104 -1.71 -16.32 8.22
N GLY A 105 -2.70 -15.53 8.64
CA GLY A 105 -3.46 -14.67 7.73
C GLY A 105 -4.13 -13.50 8.42
N GLY A 106 -4.69 -12.59 7.64
CA GLY A 106 -5.65 -11.62 8.15
C GLY A 106 -7.00 -12.28 8.41
N VAL A 107 -7.85 -11.69 9.25
CA VAL A 107 -9.20 -12.22 9.53
C VAL A 107 -10.07 -12.38 8.27
N ASP A 108 -9.79 -11.62 7.21
CA ASP A 108 -10.45 -11.76 5.92
C ASP A 108 -10.05 -13.05 5.17
N GLN A 109 -8.99 -13.74 5.61
CA GLN A 109 -8.55 -15.03 5.06
C GLN A 109 -9.11 -16.23 5.82
N THR A 110 -9.88 -16.03 6.90
CA THR A 110 -10.33 -17.12 7.77
C THR A 110 -11.01 -18.26 7.02
N LEU A 111 -11.92 -17.95 6.09
CA LEU A 111 -12.60 -19.00 5.29
C LEU A 111 -11.62 -19.77 4.39
N ASN A 112 -10.63 -19.09 3.80
CA ASN A 112 -9.63 -19.76 2.97
C ASN A 112 -8.73 -20.68 3.81
N LEU A 113 -8.30 -20.22 4.99
CA LEU A 113 -7.47 -20.99 5.92
C LEU A 113 -8.22 -22.25 6.41
N MET A 114 -9.51 -22.07 6.76
CA MET A 114 -10.36 -23.20 7.17
C MET A 114 -10.59 -24.18 6.02
N ALA A 115 -10.76 -23.69 4.78
CA ALA A 115 -10.84 -24.56 3.59
C ALA A 115 -9.58 -25.41 3.41
N GLY A 116 -8.40 -24.85 3.68
CA GLY A 116 -7.13 -25.58 3.70
C GLY A 116 -7.12 -26.70 4.74
N ARG A 117 -7.52 -26.41 5.98
CA ARG A 117 -7.63 -27.40 7.06
C ARG A 117 -8.58 -28.53 6.71
N ASP A 118 -9.74 -28.19 6.15
CA ASP A 118 -10.77 -29.19 5.78
C ASP A 118 -10.28 -30.08 4.65
N LEU A 119 -9.60 -29.54 3.66
CA LEU A 119 -9.00 -30.31 2.58
C LEU A 119 -7.92 -31.25 3.11
N MET A 120 -7.04 -30.79 4.00
CA MET A 120 -6.02 -31.63 4.62
C MET A 120 -6.65 -32.83 5.35
N ARG A 121 -7.75 -32.63 6.13
CA ARG A 121 -8.48 -33.73 6.78
C ARG A 121 -9.03 -34.72 5.77
N LYS A 122 -9.70 -34.23 4.71
CA LYS A 122 -10.27 -35.08 3.66
C LYS A 122 -9.20 -35.91 2.94
N MET A 123 -7.97 -35.38 2.88
CA MET A 123 -6.82 -36.09 2.31
C MET A 123 -6.05 -36.97 3.33
N GLY A 124 -6.59 -37.17 4.54
CA GLY A 124 -5.97 -38.00 5.57
C GLY A 124 -4.77 -37.39 6.24
N MET A 125 -4.56 -36.07 6.11
CA MET A 125 -3.44 -35.35 6.71
C MET A 125 -3.84 -34.73 8.06
N LYS A 126 -2.85 -34.53 8.96
CA LYS A 126 -3.04 -33.67 10.13
C LYS A 126 -3.26 -32.24 9.64
N PRO A 127 -4.42 -31.62 9.97
CA PRO A 127 -4.67 -30.24 9.55
C PRO A 127 -3.76 -29.28 10.30
N GLN A 128 -3.28 -28.25 9.57
CA GLN A 128 -2.53 -27.16 10.15
C GLN A 128 -3.34 -26.36 11.18
N GLU A 129 -2.66 -25.72 12.10
CA GLU A 129 -3.27 -24.68 12.93
C GLU A 129 -3.38 -23.36 12.15
N THR A 130 -4.27 -22.48 12.59
CA THR A 130 -4.48 -21.18 11.94
C THR A 130 -4.41 -20.05 12.95
N LEU A 131 -3.70 -18.98 12.62
CA LEU A 131 -3.66 -17.76 13.39
C LEU A 131 -4.06 -16.59 12.51
N THR A 132 -5.10 -15.86 12.92
CA THR A 132 -5.56 -14.69 12.18
C THR A 132 -5.37 -13.42 12.98
N LEU A 133 -4.92 -12.36 12.29
CA LEU A 133 -4.72 -11.04 12.87
C LEU A 133 -5.75 -10.05 12.32
N PRO A 134 -6.15 -9.06 13.13
CA PRO A 134 -6.99 -7.95 12.67
C PRO A 134 -6.38 -7.25 11.46
N LEU A 135 -7.23 -6.72 10.58
CA LEU A 135 -6.77 -5.94 9.44
C LEU A 135 -6.46 -4.51 9.88
N LEU A 136 -5.33 -3.99 9.44
CA LEU A 136 -5.04 -2.56 9.58
C LEU A 136 -6.01 -1.74 8.76
N ILE A 137 -6.61 -0.74 9.38
CA ILE A 137 -7.36 0.30 8.68
C ILE A 137 -6.35 1.26 8.03
N GLY A 138 -6.63 1.69 6.81
CA GLY A 138 -5.73 2.57 6.05
C GLY A 138 -5.71 4.01 6.58
N THR A 139 -4.88 4.83 5.95
CA THR A 139 -4.73 6.26 6.30
C THR A 139 -6.00 7.10 6.05
N ASP A 140 -7.00 6.53 5.38
CA ASP A 140 -8.35 7.12 5.21
C ASP A 140 -9.25 6.96 6.45
N GLY A 141 -8.85 6.16 7.43
CA GLY A 141 -9.56 5.97 8.67
C GLY A 141 -10.80 5.06 8.62
N VAL A 142 -11.14 4.53 7.46
CA VAL A 142 -12.41 3.81 7.25
C VAL A 142 -12.21 2.43 6.65
N LYS A 143 -11.45 2.35 5.56
CA LYS A 143 -11.30 1.10 4.81
C LYS A 143 -10.02 0.38 5.20
N LYS A 144 -10.03 -0.96 5.07
CA LYS A 144 -8.81 -1.75 5.26
C LYS A 144 -7.67 -1.19 4.39
N MET A 145 -6.47 -1.21 4.94
CA MET A 145 -5.28 -0.78 4.21
C MET A 145 -5.08 -1.62 2.94
N SER A 146 -5.02 -0.97 1.80
CA SER A 146 -4.88 -1.65 0.51
C SER A 146 -4.18 -0.79 -0.53
N LYS A 147 -3.33 -1.43 -1.34
CA LYS A 147 -2.68 -0.78 -2.48
C LYS A 147 -3.71 -0.26 -3.51
N SER A 148 -4.79 -1.00 -3.74
CA SER A 148 -5.83 -0.64 -4.70
C SER A 148 -6.66 0.58 -4.27
N LEU A 149 -6.75 0.84 -2.97
CA LEU A 149 -7.46 1.98 -2.40
C LEU A 149 -6.56 3.22 -2.23
N GLY A 150 -5.24 3.06 -2.39
CA GLY A 150 -4.29 4.17 -2.21
C GLY A 150 -4.12 4.65 -0.77
N ASN A 151 -4.73 3.97 0.22
CA ASN A 151 -4.73 4.31 1.64
C ASN A 151 -3.65 3.56 2.44
N TYR A 152 -2.61 3.08 1.77
CA TYR A 152 -1.58 2.24 2.36
C TYR A 152 -0.26 2.98 2.61
N ILE A 153 0.53 2.44 3.54
CA ILE A 153 1.90 2.81 3.81
C ILE A 153 2.78 1.65 3.32
N ALA A 154 3.60 1.89 2.29
CA ALA A 154 4.42 0.83 1.72
C ALA A 154 5.69 0.60 2.54
N LEU A 155 6.12 -0.67 2.64
CA LEU A 155 7.34 -1.06 3.36
C LEU A 155 8.63 -0.47 2.73
N ASP A 156 8.59 -0.14 1.45
CA ASP A 156 9.72 0.41 0.69
C ASP A 156 9.63 1.92 0.45
N GLU A 157 8.67 2.61 1.08
CA GLU A 157 8.61 4.07 1.03
C GLU A 157 9.84 4.71 1.67
N LYS A 158 10.22 5.88 1.16
CA LYS A 158 11.31 6.66 1.76
C LYS A 158 10.97 7.06 3.20
N PRO A 159 11.95 7.12 4.11
CA PRO A 159 11.71 7.40 5.53
C PRO A 159 10.85 8.63 5.80
N ASN A 160 11.11 9.74 5.11
CA ASN A 160 10.38 11.00 5.30
C ASN A 160 8.91 10.89 4.86
N GLU A 161 8.65 10.15 3.78
CA GLU A 161 7.31 9.93 3.25
C GLU A 161 6.50 8.98 4.15
N MET A 162 7.13 7.90 4.58
CA MET A 162 6.55 6.96 5.53
C MET A 162 6.18 7.67 6.84
N TYR A 163 7.11 8.44 7.40
CA TYR A 163 6.87 9.23 8.62
C TYR A 163 5.67 10.16 8.44
N GLY A 164 5.65 10.91 7.34
CA GLY A 164 4.55 11.83 7.03
C GLY A 164 3.20 11.13 6.86
N LYS A 165 3.15 9.93 6.25
CA LYS A 165 1.92 9.15 6.11
C LYS A 165 1.43 8.62 7.46
N ILE A 166 2.31 8.13 8.33
CA ILE A 166 1.93 7.69 9.67
C ILE A 166 1.33 8.85 10.46
N MET A 167 1.88 10.05 10.33
CA MET A 167 1.33 11.25 10.97
C MET A 167 -0.08 11.62 10.47
N THR A 168 -0.56 11.05 9.35
CA THR A 168 -1.93 11.28 8.85
C THR A 168 -2.94 10.21 9.31
N VAL A 169 -2.50 9.17 9.98
CA VAL A 169 -3.38 8.15 10.54
C VAL A 169 -4.32 8.82 11.55
N PRO A 170 -5.66 8.56 11.52
CA PRO A 170 -6.60 9.07 12.50
C PRO A 170 -6.23 8.70 13.94
N ASP A 171 -6.56 9.56 14.89
CA ASP A 171 -6.20 9.38 16.30
C ASP A 171 -6.84 8.13 16.90
N GLU A 172 -8.05 7.81 16.49
CA GLU A 172 -8.85 6.66 16.94
C GLU A 172 -8.18 5.31 16.57
N LEU A 173 -7.35 5.28 15.53
CA LEU A 173 -6.66 4.08 15.09
C LEU A 173 -5.30 3.87 15.79
N MET A 174 -4.82 4.85 16.53
CA MET A 174 -3.50 4.77 17.16
C MET A 174 -3.33 3.56 18.09
N PRO A 175 -4.31 3.21 18.96
CA PRO A 175 -4.18 2.02 19.81
C PRO A 175 -3.95 0.74 19.00
N GLN A 176 -4.71 0.54 17.91
CA GLN A 176 -4.56 -0.62 17.04
C GLN A 176 -3.21 -0.66 16.34
N TYR A 177 -2.72 0.50 15.88
CA TYR A 177 -1.42 0.58 15.22
C TYR A 177 -0.26 0.29 16.18
N PHE A 178 -0.33 0.76 17.43
CA PHE A 178 0.66 0.39 18.44
C PHE A 178 0.63 -1.09 18.75
N GLU A 179 -0.56 -1.66 18.97
CA GLU A 179 -0.75 -3.08 19.29
C GLU A 179 -0.23 -4.01 18.18
N LEU A 180 -0.51 -3.69 16.92
CA LEU A 180 -0.19 -4.58 15.81
C LEU A 180 1.20 -4.37 15.20
N LEU A 181 1.81 -3.20 15.39
CA LEU A 181 3.04 -2.82 14.67
C LEU A 181 4.23 -2.51 15.58
N THR A 182 4.05 -2.52 16.89
CA THR A 182 5.13 -2.18 17.82
C THR A 182 5.09 -3.06 19.08
N ASP A 183 6.23 -3.16 19.76
CA ASP A 183 6.30 -3.80 21.08
C ASP A 183 6.08 -2.80 22.22
N VAL A 184 5.72 -1.55 21.88
CA VAL A 184 5.51 -0.47 22.86
C VAL A 184 4.02 -0.25 23.06
N PRO A 185 3.50 -0.23 24.30
CA PRO A 185 2.10 0.03 24.56
C PRO A 185 1.69 1.45 24.11
N PHE A 186 0.45 1.61 23.69
CA PHE A 186 -0.09 2.92 23.32
C PHE A 186 -0.04 3.89 24.53
N PRO A 187 0.60 5.06 24.39
CA PRO A 187 0.76 6.05 25.46
C PRO A 187 -0.53 6.86 25.65
N LYS A 188 -1.49 6.34 26.41
CA LYS A 188 -2.85 6.91 26.59
C LYS A 188 -2.86 8.35 27.09
N GLU A 189 -1.89 8.72 27.93
CA GLU A 189 -1.80 10.05 28.56
C GLU A 189 -1.10 11.08 27.68
N SER A 190 -0.48 10.67 26.55
CA SER A 190 0.25 11.57 25.65
C SER A 190 -0.69 12.33 24.74
N HIS A 191 -0.27 13.54 24.38
CA HIS A 191 -0.95 14.28 23.32
C HIS A 191 -0.96 13.49 22.01
N PRO A 192 -2.07 13.43 21.25
CA PRO A 192 -2.19 12.60 20.02
C PRO A 192 -1.04 12.82 19.03
N LYS A 193 -0.57 14.05 18.87
CA LYS A 193 0.59 14.36 18.02
C LYS A 193 1.86 13.66 18.48
N GLU A 194 2.13 13.62 19.79
CA GLU A 194 3.31 12.98 20.36
C GLU A 194 3.24 11.46 20.20
N ALA A 195 2.07 10.88 20.46
CA ALA A 195 1.84 9.47 20.21
C ALA A 195 2.07 9.09 18.73
N LYS A 196 1.58 9.89 17.77
CA LYS A 196 1.85 9.69 16.33
C LYS A 196 3.34 9.83 15.99
N MET A 197 4.02 10.81 16.56
CA MET A 197 5.47 11.00 16.35
C MET A 197 6.26 9.79 16.86
N LEU A 198 5.88 9.27 18.04
CA LEU A 198 6.48 8.06 18.59
C LEU A 198 6.22 6.86 17.68
N LEU A 199 4.98 6.62 17.26
CA LEU A 199 4.63 5.53 16.33
C LEU A 199 5.43 5.63 15.02
N ALA A 200 5.47 6.81 14.42
CA ALA A 200 6.22 7.05 13.18
C ALA A 200 7.71 6.77 13.36
N LYS A 201 8.29 7.18 14.49
CA LYS A 201 9.70 6.93 14.82
C LYS A 201 9.97 5.45 15.00
N LEU A 202 9.10 4.70 15.71
CA LEU A 202 9.23 3.27 15.93
C LEU A 202 9.16 2.50 14.60
N ILE A 203 8.16 2.76 13.77
CA ILE A 203 7.98 2.04 12.49
C ILE A 203 9.11 2.37 11.51
N VAL A 204 9.47 3.65 11.35
CA VAL A 204 10.58 4.03 10.48
C VAL A 204 11.91 3.50 11.02
N GLY A 205 12.09 3.48 12.34
CA GLY A 205 13.26 2.91 13.00
C GLY A 205 13.42 1.41 12.74
N TRP A 206 12.33 0.68 12.86
CA TRP A 206 12.28 -0.76 12.56
C TRP A 206 12.65 -1.07 11.10
N LEU A 207 12.06 -0.34 10.12
CA LEU A 207 12.24 -0.64 8.70
C LEU A 207 13.50 -0.04 8.07
N TRP A 208 14.03 1.06 8.62
CA TRP A 208 15.11 1.85 8.01
C TRP A 208 16.27 2.16 8.93
N GLY A 209 16.14 1.81 10.20
CA GLY A 209 17.13 2.10 11.24
C GLY A 209 16.93 3.45 11.93
N GLU A 210 17.35 3.53 13.19
CA GLU A 210 17.10 4.66 14.09
C GLU A 210 17.64 6.00 13.56
N LYS A 211 18.85 6.01 12.96
CA LYS A 211 19.43 7.23 12.37
C LYS A 211 18.53 7.87 11.30
N LYS A 212 17.87 7.03 10.47
CA LYS A 212 16.94 7.54 9.45
C LYS A 212 15.62 7.96 10.04
N ALA A 213 15.13 7.30 11.08
CA ALA A 213 13.94 7.71 11.81
C ALA A 213 14.09 9.11 12.44
N LEU A 214 15.23 9.36 13.13
CA LEU A 214 15.54 10.67 13.68
C LEU A 214 15.66 11.78 12.61
N LYS A 215 16.23 11.45 11.44
CA LYS A 215 16.27 12.41 10.32
C LYS A 215 14.86 12.70 9.79
N ALA A 216 14.00 11.68 9.66
CA ALA A 216 12.63 11.85 9.20
C ALA A 216 11.79 12.67 10.19
N GLU A 217 11.95 12.45 11.50
CA GLU A 217 11.33 13.23 12.54
C GLU A 217 11.72 14.71 12.46
N LYS A 218 13.04 15.01 12.40
CA LYS A 218 13.55 16.37 12.25
C LYS A 218 13.04 17.04 10.97
N TYR A 219 12.99 16.28 9.87
CA TYR A 219 12.44 16.77 8.61
C TYR A 219 10.96 17.14 8.77
N PHE A 220 10.16 16.24 9.37
CA PHE A 220 8.74 16.48 9.61
C PHE A 220 8.51 17.71 10.50
N MET A 221 9.23 17.81 11.62
CA MET A 221 9.12 18.95 12.54
C MET A 221 9.46 20.27 11.85
N ARG A 222 10.47 20.30 10.98
CA ARG A 222 10.85 21.50 10.25
C ARG A 222 9.79 21.93 9.24
N VAL A 223 9.27 20.95 8.45
CA VAL A 223 8.32 21.23 7.37
C VAL A 223 6.91 21.54 7.90
N PHE A 224 6.48 20.83 8.93
CA PHE A 224 5.11 20.91 9.43
C PHE A 224 4.98 21.61 10.79
N GLY A 225 6.01 21.53 11.64
CA GLY A 225 6.00 22.17 12.96
C GLY A 225 6.36 23.65 12.90
N MET A 226 7.37 24.01 12.11
CA MET A 226 7.85 25.37 11.98
C MET A 226 7.40 26.09 10.71
N LYS A 227 6.62 25.43 9.85
CA LYS A 227 6.24 25.94 8.52
C LYS A 227 7.43 26.38 7.65
N LYS A 228 8.62 25.85 7.92
CA LYS A 228 9.84 26.16 7.18
C LYS A 228 10.02 25.22 6.00
N ARG A 229 10.64 25.74 4.94
CA ARG A 229 10.99 24.94 3.74
C ARG A 229 11.95 23.78 4.10
N PRO A 230 11.84 22.61 3.46
CA PRO A 230 12.84 21.54 3.59
C PRO A 230 14.24 22.01 3.21
N SER A 231 15.28 21.55 3.89
CA SER A 231 16.68 21.88 3.51
C SER A 231 17.12 21.14 2.25
N GLU A 232 16.62 19.92 2.07
CA GLU A 232 16.87 19.09 0.89
C GLU A 232 15.55 18.95 0.13
N MET A 233 15.53 19.39 -1.09
CA MET A 233 14.39 19.29 -2.01
C MET A 233 14.87 18.62 -3.28
N PRO A 234 14.07 17.70 -3.87
CA PRO A 234 14.39 17.17 -5.19
C PRO A 234 14.48 18.31 -6.20
N GLU A 235 15.47 18.24 -7.07
CA GLU A 235 15.58 19.16 -8.19
C GLU A 235 14.52 18.79 -9.24
N LEU A 236 13.83 19.80 -9.75
CA LEU A 236 12.93 19.71 -10.89
C LEU A 236 13.58 20.46 -12.04
N THR A 237 14.12 19.73 -12.99
CA THR A 237 14.59 20.34 -14.25
C THR A 237 13.37 20.74 -15.06
N VAL A 238 13.23 22.04 -15.31
CA VAL A 238 12.11 22.61 -16.05
C VAL A 238 12.57 22.98 -17.45
N THR A 239 11.88 22.42 -18.44
CA THR A 239 12.09 22.79 -19.84
C THR A 239 11.16 23.95 -20.17
N MET A 240 11.74 25.09 -20.53
CA MET A 240 10.99 26.27 -20.97
C MET A 240 10.47 26.09 -22.39
N THR A 241 9.29 26.60 -22.67
CA THR A 241 8.68 26.54 -24.00
C THR A 241 9.10 27.71 -24.92
N ASP A 242 9.62 28.79 -24.31
CA ASP A 242 10.04 29.99 -25.01
C ASP A 242 11.37 30.54 -24.42
N ASP A 243 12.13 31.30 -25.23
CA ASP A 243 13.43 31.91 -24.89
C ASP A 243 13.37 32.99 -23.76
N ASN A 244 12.20 33.22 -23.15
CA ASN A 244 11.96 34.31 -22.20
C ASN A 244 11.82 33.88 -20.73
N ASP A 245 12.32 32.73 -20.30
CA ASP A 245 12.21 32.21 -18.93
C ASP A 245 10.77 32.19 -18.37
N LYS A 246 9.76 32.08 -19.26
CA LYS A 246 8.35 32.08 -18.91
C LYS A 246 7.72 30.72 -19.11
N ILE A 247 6.90 30.30 -18.14
CA ILE A 247 6.15 29.06 -18.21
C ILE A 247 4.74 29.22 -17.62
N MET A 248 3.74 28.62 -18.26
CA MET A 248 2.41 28.55 -17.64
C MET A 248 2.45 27.67 -16.39
N ILE A 249 1.80 28.12 -15.31
CA ILE A 249 1.75 27.38 -14.04
C ILE A 249 1.23 25.94 -14.23
N ALA A 250 0.27 25.74 -15.14
CA ALA A 250 -0.28 24.41 -15.42
C ALA A 250 0.78 23.47 -16.06
N ASP A 251 1.62 24.01 -16.95
CA ASP A 251 2.67 23.23 -17.63
C ASP A 251 3.84 22.92 -16.68
N LEU A 252 4.19 23.85 -15.80
CA LEU A 252 5.13 23.61 -14.69
C LEU A 252 4.66 22.45 -13.80
N LEU A 253 3.38 22.41 -13.46
CA LEU A 253 2.82 21.38 -12.62
C LEU A 253 2.78 20.01 -13.31
N LEU A 254 2.59 19.96 -14.64
CA LEU A 254 2.72 18.72 -15.41
C LEU A 254 4.15 18.18 -15.35
N GLN A 255 5.16 19.04 -15.53
CA GLN A 255 6.57 18.65 -15.38
C GLN A 255 6.89 18.19 -13.94
N ALA A 256 6.22 18.74 -12.93
CA ALA A 256 6.30 18.29 -11.56
C ALA A 256 5.50 16.99 -11.27
N GLY A 257 4.95 16.32 -12.29
CA GLY A 257 4.29 15.02 -12.21
C GLY A 257 2.80 15.08 -11.82
N ILE A 258 2.11 16.18 -12.09
CA ILE A 258 0.64 16.23 -12.03
C ILE A 258 0.09 15.61 -13.30
N LYS A 259 -0.91 14.76 -13.18
CA LYS A 259 -1.37 13.84 -14.25
C LYS A 259 -2.07 14.53 -15.43
N SER A 260 -2.63 15.73 -15.25
CA SER A 260 -3.36 16.43 -16.31
C SER A 260 -3.45 17.93 -16.06
N LYS A 261 -3.64 18.72 -17.14
CA LYS A 261 -3.87 20.17 -17.04
C LYS A 261 -5.10 20.51 -16.20
N SER A 262 -6.18 19.72 -16.26
CA SER A 262 -7.38 19.92 -15.45
C SER A 262 -7.11 19.70 -13.95
N ALA A 263 -6.27 18.73 -13.60
CA ALA A 263 -5.85 18.51 -12.21
C ALA A 263 -4.93 19.64 -11.72
N ALA A 264 -4.03 20.13 -12.56
CA ALA A 264 -3.17 21.27 -12.27
C ALA A 264 -3.99 22.54 -11.99
N ARG A 265 -4.95 22.87 -12.86
CA ARG A 265 -5.84 24.02 -12.68
C ARG A 265 -6.59 23.98 -11.36
N ARG A 266 -7.24 22.86 -11.04
CA ARG A 266 -7.94 22.68 -9.76
C ARG A 266 -7.06 22.90 -8.55
N LEU A 267 -5.81 22.40 -8.60
CA LEU A 267 -4.84 22.58 -7.52
C LEU A 267 -4.49 24.06 -7.31
N VAL A 268 -4.34 24.83 -8.41
CA VAL A 268 -4.05 26.26 -8.35
C VAL A 268 -5.25 27.02 -7.80
N GLU A 269 -6.46 26.80 -8.33
CA GLU A 269 -7.70 27.42 -7.88
C GLU A 269 -7.98 27.18 -6.38
N GLN A 270 -7.64 25.99 -5.88
CA GLN A 270 -7.74 25.64 -4.46
C GLN A 270 -6.63 26.25 -3.59
N GLY A 271 -5.71 27.05 -4.16
CA GLY A 271 -4.58 27.63 -3.45
C GLY A 271 -3.55 26.59 -2.99
N GLY A 272 -3.53 25.41 -3.63
CA GLY A 272 -2.62 24.32 -3.30
C GLY A 272 -1.22 24.47 -3.90
N VAL A 273 -0.92 25.56 -4.60
CA VAL A 273 0.38 25.79 -5.25
C VAL A 273 1.02 27.07 -4.74
N LYS A 274 2.32 26.97 -4.38
CA LYS A 274 3.12 28.14 -4.02
C LYS A 274 4.43 28.13 -4.78
N ILE A 275 4.87 29.34 -5.16
CA ILE A 275 6.22 29.57 -5.69
C ILE A 275 6.87 30.62 -4.80
N ASP A 276 8.03 30.26 -4.26
CA ASP A 276 8.80 31.08 -3.32
C ASP A 276 7.94 31.61 -2.14
N ASP A 277 7.04 30.74 -1.59
CA ASP A 277 6.06 30.96 -0.53
C ASP A 277 4.82 31.79 -0.93
N GLU A 278 4.78 32.34 -2.14
CA GLU A 278 3.62 33.06 -2.67
C GLU A 278 2.57 32.08 -3.20
N VAL A 279 1.33 32.17 -2.70
CA VAL A 279 0.21 31.32 -3.15
C VAL A 279 -0.22 31.78 -4.53
N LYS A 280 -0.25 30.85 -5.48
CA LYS A 280 -0.78 31.08 -6.83
C LYS A 280 -2.22 30.59 -6.89
N LYS A 281 -3.09 31.44 -7.45
CA LYS A 281 -4.53 31.17 -7.54
C LYS A 281 -5.08 31.23 -8.96
N ASP A 282 -4.36 31.89 -9.88
CA ASP A 282 -4.78 31.96 -11.29
C ASP A 282 -4.17 30.77 -12.06
N PRO A 283 -4.99 29.83 -12.56
CA PRO A 283 -4.52 28.68 -13.30
C PRO A 283 -3.93 29.02 -14.69
N ASN A 284 -4.15 30.25 -15.18
CA ASN A 284 -3.61 30.75 -16.45
C ASN A 284 -2.40 31.67 -16.25
N GLU A 285 -1.93 31.84 -15.01
CA GLU A 285 -0.78 32.69 -14.72
C GLU A 285 0.46 32.19 -15.47
N VAL A 286 1.14 33.12 -16.14
CA VAL A 286 2.44 32.91 -16.76
C VAL A 286 3.51 33.37 -15.77
N LEU A 287 4.32 32.45 -15.35
CA LEU A 287 5.33 32.64 -14.33
C LEU A 287 6.69 32.92 -14.97
N THR A 288 7.39 33.92 -14.44
CA THR A 288 8.83 34.08 -14.67
C THR A 288 9.57 33.36 -13.54
N ILE A 289 10.24 32.27 -13.86
CA ILE A 289 10.89 31.40 -12.87
C ILE A 289 12.38 31.65 -12.88
N LYS A 290 12.96 31.74 -11.67
CA LYS A 290 14.40 31.86 -11.49
C LYS A 290 15.00 30.50 -11.13
N ASN A 291 16.25 30.28 -11.53
CA ASN A 291 16.98 29.11 -11.06
C ASN A 291 17.02 29.07 -9.54
N SER A 292 16.78 27.91 -8.95
CA SER A 292 16.64 27.68 -7.49
C SER A 292 15.33 28.18 -6.84
N SER A 293 14.36 28.71 -7.61
CA SER A 293 13.00 28.96 -7.08
C SER A 293 12.41 27.68 -6.46
N VAL A 294 11.57 27.84 -5.45
CA VAL A 294 10.94 26.69 -4.76
C VAL A 294 9.48 26.58 -5.14
N LEU A 295 9.15 25.47 -5.79
CA LEU A 295 7.77 25.06 -6.07
C LEU A 295 7.26 24.20 -4.92
N GLN A 296 6.16 24.59 -4.29
CA GLN A 296 5.41 23.78 -3.33
C GLN A 296 4.05 23.37 -3.93
N ILE A 297 3.75 22.08 -3.91
CA ILE A 297 2.47 21.50 -4.35
C ILE A 297 1.80 20.82 -3.16
N GLY A 298 0.67 21.38 -2.73
CA GLY A 298 0.01 20.97 -1.51
C GLY A 298 0.90 21.19 -0.27
N ARG A 299 0.67 20.38 0.78
CA ARG A 299 1.41 20.53 2.06
C ARG A 299 2.73 19.77 2.11
N ARG A 300 3.03 18.89 1.14
CA ARG A 300 4.10 17.88 1.29
C ARG A 300 5.12 17.85 0.17
N ARG A 301 4.80 18.31 -1.02
CA ARG A 301 5.69 18.21 -2.18
C ARG A 301 6.40 19.55 -2.40
N PHE A 302 7.73 19.51 -2.31
CA PHE A 302 8.59 20.65 -2.54
C PHE A 302 9.61 20.27 -3.59
N PHE A 303 9.90 21.20 -4.49
CA PHE A 303 10.91 21.04 -5.54
C PHE A 303 11.75 22.30 -5.61
N ARG A 304 13.06 22.12 -5.84
CA ARG A 304 13.94 23.21 -6.23
C ARG A 304 14.00 23.22 -7.75
N ILE A 305 13.59 24.31 -8.36
CA ILE A 305 13.59 24.45 -9.82
C ILE A 305 15.01 24.64 -10.30
N LYS A 306 15.34 23.91 -11.37
CA LYS A 306 16.57 24.01 -12.13
C LYS A 306 16.21 24.29 -13.57
N LEU A 307 16.69 25.41 -14.12
CA LEU A 307 16.54 25.82 -15.50
C LEU A 307 17.67 25.27 -16.35
#